data_9cd10848ba77b11f0363a1b98c432511
#
_entry.id   9cd10848ba77b11f0363a1b98c432511
#
_cell.length_a   1.000
_cell.length_b   1.000
_cell.length_c   1.000
_cell.angle_alpha   90.00
_cell.angle_beta   90.00
_cell.angle_gamma   90.00
#
_symmetry.space_group_name_H-M   'P 1'
#
loop_
_entity.id
_entity.type
_entity.pdbx_description
1 polymer ?
#
loop_
_entity_poly.entity_id
_entity_poly.type
_entity_poly.pdbx_seq_one_letter_code
_entity_poly.pdbx_strand_id
1 'polypeptide(L)'
;MASANINFEKIPASTRKPGVYAEWNTKLAVRNLPTNKQRVLIVAQHNNPALGELTELENVFSAADAAAKYGAGSMAHLMVTAAIKAYAYADLSLITVADNKAGVAAGGKITLSGTANTQGVLRVSIANADTLTIGIGAEDTAATVAAAVKAAIDAVPDLPVTATVAEAVVTLTAKNKGTAGNAIRIKTSNTAEGITAAVTAMTGGDANPDIAAALNAVVAEGHHIIACGINDETNLLKLRAHLDTVASPMEKRWAICVYGQTGTLAQATTLAGRLNHGHIVSAWYRGIPSLPCELAAAFAAVMASEEDPARPLNTLALNSIGVCESKDKTMRTEQENALYNGVTPIETSPAGTQAQIVRAITTYTKTANGTADESLLDVTTVRTLIYVSRACVDRIALRFPRDKLSDRTPPRVRSELIDVLMCCEELEILERVEENLPKLIVERDLQNTGMLNCRIPSDVVNGLHVVGMVVDLYL
;
A
#
# COMPACT_ATOMS: atom_id res chain seq x y z
N MET A 1 -9.67 -13.74 51.97
CA MET A 1 -9.71 -14.36 50.63
C MET A 1 -11.03 -15.09 50.53
N ALA A 2 -11.86 -14.74 49.56
CA ALA A 2 -13.19 -15.33 49.46
C ALA A 2 -13.11 -16.78 48.95
N SER A 3 -12.31 -17.08 47.95
CA SER A 3 -12.02 -18.44 47.46
C SER A 3 -10.76 -18.43 46.60
N ALA A 4 -10.29 -19.61 46.18
CA ALA A 4 -9.11 -19.72 45.31
C ALA A 4 -9.37 -19.08 43.90
N ASN A 5 -10.61 -19.09 43.44
CA ASN A 5 -10.98 -18.72 42.05
C ASN A 5 -11.89 -17.49 41.95
N ILE A 6 -12.47 -17.02 43.09
CA ILE A 6 -13.41 -15.89 43.09
C ILE A 6 -12.92 -14.79 44.02
N ASN A 7 -12.77 -13.58 43.53
CA ASN A 7 -12.37 -12.40 44.28
C ASN A 7 -13.43 -11.33 44.16
N PHE A 8 -13.98 -10.89 45.28
CA PHE A 8 -14.93 -9.78 45.34
C PHE A 8 -14.17 -8.47 45.54
N GLU A 9 -14.58 -7.44 44.82
CA GLU A 9 -13.98 -6.09 44.91
C GLU A 9 -14.79 -5.15 45.82
N LYS A 10 -16.10 -5.29 45.78
CA LYS A 10 -17.04 -4.40 46.49
C LYS A 10 -17.71 -5.07 47.70
N ILE A 11 -17.73 -6.41 47.75
CA ILE A 11 -18.29 -7.14 48.90
C ILE A 11 -17.21 -7.37 49.94
N PRO A 12 -17.25 -6.66 51.10
CA PRO A 12 -16.23 -6.79 52.14
C PRO A 12 -16.23 -8.18 52.74
N ALA A 13 -15.04 -8.76 52.90
CA ALA A 13 -14.87 -10.04 53.63
C ALA A 13 -15.31 -9.99 55.10
N SER A 14 -15.49 -8.78 55.65
CA SER A 14 -15.93 -8.52 57.01
C SER A 14 -17.45 -8.44 57.18
N THR A 15 -18.24 -8.69 56.13
CA THR A 15 -19.72 -8.64 56.21
C THR A 15 -20.27 -9.64 57.20
N ARG A 16 -21.01 -9.19 58.20
CA ARG A 16 -21.60 -10.03 59.30
C ARG A 16 -23.10 -10.18 59.15
N LYS A 17 -23.78 -9.33 58.39
CA LYS A 17 -25.23 -9.42 58.19
C LYS A 17 -25.53 -10.61 57.26
N PRO A 18 -26.36 -11.59 57.66
CA PRO A 18 -26.81 -12.63 56.75
C PRO A 18 -27.58 -12.03 55.57
N GLY A 19 -27.27 -12.54 54.37
CA GLY A 19 -27.92 -12.07 53.12
C GLY A 19 -27.22 -12.61 51.90
N VAL A 20 -27.84 -12.40 50.73
CA VAL A 20 -27.25 -12.69 49.42
C VAL A 20 -26.75 -11.35 48.87
N TYR A 21 -25.50 -11.32 48.51
CA TYR A 21 -24.84 -10.11 47.95
C TYR A 21 -24.32 -10.43 46.58
N ALA A 22 -24.54 -9.51 45.64
CA ALA A 22 -24.08 -9.64 44.27
C ALA A 22 -23.32 -8.37 43.86
N GLU A 23 -22.22 -8.53 43.19
CA GLU A 23 -21.52 -7.44 42.51
C GLU A 23 -21.38 -7.72 41.03
N TRP A 24 -21.38 -6.66 40.26
CA TRP A 24 -21.17 -6.76 38.83
C TRP A 24 -19.68 -6.50 38.52
N ASN A 25 -19.06 -7.48 37.88
CA ASN A 25 -17.71 -7.34 37.38
C ASN A 25 -17.77 -6.89 35.90
N THR A 26 -17.62 -5.61 35.67
CA THR A 26 -17.60 -5.04 34.31
C THR A 26 -16.24 -5.14 33.65
N LYS A 27 -15.19 -5.59 34.33
CA LYS A 27 -13.84 -5.73 33.79
C LYS A 27 -13.76 -6.75 32.65
N LEU A 28 -14.65 -7.74 32.68
CA LEU A 28 -14.78 -8.75 31.62
C LEU A 28 -15.73 -8.32 30.49
N ALA A 29 -16.46 -7.22 30.66
CA ALA A 29 -17.38 -6.74 29.63
C ALA A 29 -16.65 -6.08 28.44
N VAL A 30 -15.39 -5.67 28.61
CA VAL A 30 -14.54 -5.14 27.55
C VAL A 30 -13.58 -6.25 27.09
N ARG A 31 -14.11 -7.25 26.43
CA ARG A 31 -13.32 -8.33 25.81
C ARG A 31 -13.00 -8.08 24.34
N ASN A 32 -13.59 -7.04 23.76
CA ASN A 32 -13.38 -6.76 22.36
C ASN A 32 -11.90 -6.43 22.07
N LEU A 33 -11.36 -7.09 21.07
CA LEU A 33 -10.08 -6.72 20.50
C LEU A 33 -10.20 -5.32 19.86
N PRO A 34 -9.11 -4.56 19.78
CA PRO A 34 -9.13 -3.26 19.12
C PRO A 34 -9.56 -3.42 17.65
N THR A 35 -10.36 -2.49 17.14
CA THR A 35 -10.68 -2.43 15.70
C THR A 35 -9.40 -2.25 14.90
N ASN A 36 -9.26 -2.99 13.81
CA ASN A 36 -8.06 -2.94 12.96
C ASN A 36 -8.17 -1.85 11.88
N LYS A 37 -8.70 -0.69 12.23
CA LYS A 37 -8.78 0.44 11.30
C LYS A 37 -7.37 0.89 10.90
N GLN A 38 -7.10 0.93 9.59
CA GLN A 38 -5.78 1.21 9.04
C GLN A 38 -5.69 2.66 8.56
N ARG A 39 -4.66 3.38 8.99
CA ARG A 39 -4.30 4.72 8.49
C ARG A 39 -3.28 4.58 7.38
N VAL A 40 -3.56 5.16 6.21
CA VAL A 40 -2.70 5.12 5.04
C VAL A 40 -1.96 6.44 4.88
N LEU A 41 -0.64 6.39 4.85
CA LEU A 41 0.21 7.52 4.50
C LEU A 41 0.58 7.45 3.02
N ILE A 42 0.36 8.52 2.29
CA ILE A 42 0.86 8.69 0.93
C ILE A 42 2.11 9.59 0.97
N VAL A 43 3.22 9.12 0.41
CA VAL A 43 4.46 9.89 0.22
C VAL A 43 4.61 10.14 -1.27
N ALA A 44 4.52 11.41 -1.70
CA ALA A 44 4.44 11.79 -3.10
C ALA A 44 5.17 13.09 -3.43
N GLN A 45 5.28 13.42 -4.72
CA GLN A 45 5.73 14.73 -5.21
C GLN A 45 4.53 15.65 -5.45
N HIS A 46 4.69 16.94 -5.14
CA HIS A 46 3.80 18.00 -5.61
C HIS A 46 4.46 18.81 -6.72
N ASN A 47 3.68 19.55 -7.47
CA ASN A 47 4.16 20.49 -8.48
C ASN A 47 3.71 21.95 -8.23
N ASN A 48 3.20 22.23 -7.03
CA ASN A 48 2.80 23.57 -6.62
C ASN A 48 4.00 24.31 -5.99
N PRO A 49 4.57 25.33 -6.65
CA PRO A 49 5.75 26.03 -6.15
C PRO A 49 5.50 26.84 -4.88
N ALA A 50 4.24 27.08 -4.51
CA ALA A 50 3.89 27.83 -3.28
C ALA A 50 4.08 26.99 -2.00
N LEU A 51 4.23 25.66 -2.09
CA LEU A 51 4.30 24.77 -0.93
C LEU A 51 5.72 24.58 -0.34
N GLY A 52 6.76 25.06 -1.01
CA GLY A 52 8.15 24.86 -0.55
C GLY A 52 8.68 23.45 -0.82
N GLU A 53 9.78 23.05 -0.14
CA GLU A 53 10.47 21.78 -0.43
C GLU A 53 9.80 20.57 0.23
N LEU A 54 9.11 20.75 1.35
CA LEU A 54 8.40 19.72 2.11
C LEU A 54 7.09 20.32 2.65
N THR A 55 6.00 19.59 2.52
CA THR A 55 4.72 19.96 3.15
C THR A 55 4.61 19.43 4.56
N GLU A 56 3.71 20.01 5.34
CA GLU A 56 3.23 19.40 6.58
C GLU A 56 2.38 18.15 6.26
N LEU A 57 2.31 17.23 7.22
CA LEU A 57 1.44 16.07 7.14
C LEU A 57 -0.02 16.52 7.28
N GLU A 58 -0.87 16.11 6.35
CA GLU A 58 -2.29 16.46 6.38
C GLU A 58 -3.18 15.28 6.00
N ASN A 59 -4.38 15.27 6.55
CA ASN A 59 -5.42 14.35 6.13
C ASN A 59 -6.07 14.87 4.84
N VAL A 60 -6.30 13.97 3.90
CA VAL A 60 -6.88 14.29 2.59
C VAL A 60 -8.18 13.53 2.41
N PHE A 61 -9.25 14.27 2.06
CA PHE A 61 -10.61 13.73 1.98
C PHE A 61 -11.15 13.67 0.56
N SER A 62 -10.55 14.42 -0.37
CA SER A 62 -11.01 14.42 -1.77
C SER A 62 -9.86 14.60 -2.77
N ALA A 63 -10.07 14.05 -3.98
CA ALA A 63 -9.16 14.26 -5.10
C ALA A 63 -9.11 15.73 -5.53
N ALA A 64 -10.24 16.46 -5.45
CA ALA A 64 -10.32 17.86 -5.82
C ALA A 64 -9.48 18.75 -4.88
N ASP A 65 -9.50 18.49 -3.57
CA ASP A 65 -8.65 19.22 -2.60
C ASP A 65 -7.18 18.94 -2.87
N ALA A 66 -6.83 17.68 -3.18
CA ALA A 66 -5.46 17.32 -3.55
C ALA A 66 -5.00 18.03 -4.82
N ALA A 67 -5.86 18.11 -5.85
CA ALA A 67 -5.57 18.84 -7.09
C ALA A 67 -5.33 20.34 -6.84
N ALA A 68 -6.23 20.97 -6.05
CA ALA A 68 -6.15 22.38 -5.74
C ALA A 68 -4.89 22.76 -4.94
N LYS A 69 -4.53 21.93 -3.96
CA LYS A 69 -3.42 22.22 -3.05
C LYS A 69 -2.06 21.80 -3.63
N TYR A 70 -1.96 20.57 -4.10
CA TYR A 70 -0.68 19.97 -4.52
C TYR A 70 -0.41 20.09 -6.02
N GLY A 71 -1.39 20.61 -6.76
CA GLY A 71 -1.36 20.82 -8.21
C GLY A 71 -2.05 19.71 -8.98
N ALA A 72 -2.93 20.10 -9.89
CA ALA A 72 -3.66 19.18 -10.77
C ALA A 72 -2.70 18.37 -11.66
N GLY A 73 -2.87 17.05 -11.69
CA GLY A 73 -2.01 16.12 -12.42
C GLY A 73 -0.63 15.88 -11.79
N SER A 74 -0.38 16.38 -10.57
CA SER A 74 0.82 16.01 -9.80
C SER A 74 0.76 14.56 -9.32
N MET A 75 1.90 13.98 -8.96
CA MET A 75 1.96 12.64 -8.38
C MET A 75 1.04 12.53 -7.15
N ALA A 76 1.06 13.55 -6.26
CA ALA A 76 0.20 13.61 -5.08
C ALA A 76 -1.29 13.53 -5.44
N HIS A 77 -1.75 14.34 -6.40
CA HIS A 77 -3.14 14.31 -6.86
C HIS A 77 -3.53 12.95 -7.45
N LEU A 78 -2.68 12.37 -8.30
CA LEU A 78 -2.96 11.08 -8.95
C LEU A 78 -3.01 9.94 -7.92
N MET A 79 -2.10 9.90 -6.94
CA MET A 79 -2.10 8.89 -5.89
C MET A 79 -3.34 8.99 -5.00
N VAL A 80 -3.74 10.19 -4.58
CA VAL A 80 -4.95 10.40 -3.79
C VAL A 80 -6.18 9.96 -4.59
N THR A 81 -6.26 10.34 -5.87
CA THR A 81 -7.35 9.93 -6.75
C THR A 81 -7.44 8.41 -6.89
N ALA A 82 -6.30 7.74 -7.08
CA ALA A 82 -6.23 6.29 -7.19
C ALA A 82 -6.65 5.61 -5.89
N ALA A 83 -6.19 6.09 -4.73
CA ALA A 83 -6.55 5.54 -3.43
C ALA A 83 -8.06 5.67 -3.14
N ILE A 84 -8.65 6.86 -3.33
CA ILE A 84 -10.08 7.11 -3.08
C ILE A 84 -10.96 6.28 -4.03
N LYS A 85 -10.59 6.17 -5.30
CA LYS A 85 -11.32 5.32 -6.27
C LYS A 85 -11.22 3.83 -5.93
N ALA A 86 -10.10 3.39 -5.34
CA ALA A 86 -9.92 2.01 -4.92
C ALA A 86 -10.70 1.71 -3.63
N TYR A 87 -10.67 2.61 -2.65
CA TYR A 87 -11.41 2.50 -1.40
C TYR A 87 -11.81 3.88 -0.87
N ALA A 88 -13.08 4.24 -1.02
CA ALA A 88 -13.60 5.59 -0.71
C ALA A 88 -13.57 5.95 0.79
N TYR A 89 -13.47 4.97 1.67
CA TYR A 89 -13.46 5.17 3.13
C TYR A 89 -12.06 5.06 3.74
N ALA A 90 -11.02 5.09 2.91
CA ALA A 90 -9.64 5.05 3.39
C ALA A 90 -9.32 6.29 4.24
N ASP A 91 -8.70 6.07 5.39
CA ASP A 91 -8.16 7.14 6.24
C ASP A 91 -6.80 7.55 5.67
N LEU A 92 -6.80 8.59 4.81
CA LEU A 92 -5.64 9.01 4.04
C LEU A 92 -4.97 10.22 4.67
N SER A 93 -3.67 10.09 4.89
CA SER A 93 -2.77 11.21 5.21
C SER A 93 -1.76 11.36 4.07
N LEU A 94 -1.38 12.58 3.77
CA LEU A 94 -0.47 12.90 2.68
C LEU A 94 0.68 13.77 3.19
N ILE A 95 1.89 13.42 2.80
CA ILE A 95 3.08 14.27 2.92
C ILE A 95 3.76 14.33 1.55
N THR A 96 4.15 15.52 1.11
CA THR A 96 4.72 15.69 -0.22
C THR A 96 6.06 16.41 -0.18
N VAL A 97 6.88 16.07 -1.14
CA VAL A 97 8.16 16.74 -1.43
C VAL A 97 8.11 17.46 -2.77
N ALA A 98 8.83 18.57 -2.87
CA ALA A 98 9.00 19.25 -4.14
C ALA A 98 9.85 18.42 -5.11
N ASP A 99 9.79 18.76 -6.38
CA ASP A 99 10.70 18.23 -7.39
C ASP A 99 12.16 18.51 -7.02
N ASN A 100 13.05 17.58 -7.32
CA ASN A 100 14.49 17.82 -7.18
C ASN A 100 14.92 19.00 -8.06
N LYS A 101 15.68 19.95 -7.52
CA LYS A 101 16.18 21.11 -8.27
C LYS A 101 17.01 20.73 -9.49
N ALA A 102 17.81 19.67 -9.36
CA ALA A 102 18.59 19.09 -10.45
C ALA A 102 17.78 18.11 -11.32
N GLY A 103 16.52 17.84 -10.92
CA GLY A 103 15.67 16.89 -11.62
C GLY A 103 15.29 17.35 -13.02
N VAL A 104 15.16 16.38 -13.91
CA VAL A 104 14.71 16.55 -15.30
C VAL A 104 13.35 15.92 -15.46
N ALA A 105 12.40 16.64 -16.10
CA ALA A 105 11.10 16.09 -16.43
C ALA A 105 11.19 15.20 -17.69
N ALA A 106 10.47 14.09 -17.70
CA ALA A 106 10.37 13.25 -18.89
C ALA A 106 9.69 13.98 -20.03
N GLY A 107 10.14 13.71 -21.25
CA GLY A 107 9.57 14.27 -22.48
C GLY A 107 9.14 13.19 -23.46
N GLY A 108 8.05 13.45 -24.18
CA GLY A 108 7.55 12.60 -25.26
C GLY A 108 6.96 13.45 -26.38
N LYS A 109 6.59 12.84 -27.52
CA LYS A 109 6.07 13.59 -28.66
C LYS A 109 4.94 12.81 -29.35
N ILE A 110 3.99 13.54 -29.90
CA ILE A 110 3.04 13.07 -30.92
C ILE A 110 3.34 13.85 -32.18
N THR A 111 3.88 13.17 -33.18
CA THR A 111 4.22 13.76 -34.49
C THR A 111 3.10 13.42 -35.50
N LEU A 112 2.44 14.43 -36.01
CA LEU A 112 1.42 14.30 -37.03
C LEU A 112 2.06 14.53 -38.41
N SER A 113 1.58 13.80 -39.40
CA SER A 113 2.06 13.98 -40.79
C SER A 113 0.96 13.72 -41.79
N GLY A 114 1.02 14.41 -42.93
CA GLY A 114 0.04 14.35 -44.02
C GLY A 114 -1.08 15.37 -43.88
N THR A 115 -2.11 15.22 -44.74
CA THR A 115 -3.36 15.99 -44.74
C THR A 115 -4.50 15.00 -44.78
N ALA A 116 -5.56 15.25 -44.02
CA ALA A 116 -6.70 14.37 -43.96
C ALA A 116 -7.48 14.36 -45.28
N ASN A 117 -7.64 13.20 -45.90
CA ASN A 117 -8.45 13.01 -47.10
C ASN A 117 -9.93 12.76 -46.75
N THR A 118 -10.19 12.25 -45.56
CA THR A 118 -11.53 11.93 -45.07
C THR A 118 -11.74 12.50 -43.67
N GLN A 119 -13.01 12.75 -43.34
CA GLN A 119 -13.37 13.03 -41.95
C GLN A 119 -13.09 11.80 -41.04
N GLY A 120 -12.68 12.05 -39.82
CA GLY A 120 -12.39 11.00 -38.86
C GLY A 120 -12.17 11.53 -37.47
N VAL A 121 -11.64 10.67 -36.62
CA VAL A 121 -11.38 10.95 -35.18
C VAL A 121 -9.99 10.47 -34.81
N LEU A 122 -9.22 11.36 -34.22
CA LEU A 122 -7.99 11.00 -33.50
C LEU A 122 -8.31 10.82 -32.01
N ARG A 123 -8.02 9.62 -31.50
CA ARG A 123 -8.09 9.33 -30.05
C ARG A 123 -6.68 9.37 -29.48
N VAL A 124 -6.51 10.11 -28.40
CA VAL A 124 -5.25 10.20 -27.66
C VAL A 124 -5.50 9.78 -26.23
N SER A 125 -4.81 8.74 -25.78
CA SER A 125 -4.83 8.28 -24.37
C SER A 125 -3.49 8.59 -23.73
N ILE A 126 -3.51 9.23 -22.54
CA ILE A 126 -2.34 9.62 -21.78
C ILE A 126 -2.49 9.06 -20.38
N ALA A 127 -1.55 8.21 -19.95
CA ALA A 127 -1.63 7.49 -18.69
C ALA A 127 -2.98 6.75 -18.53
N ASN A 128 -3.57 6.77 -17.35
CA ASN A 128 -4.86 6.13 -17.02
C ASN A 128 -6.05 7.11 -17.12
N ALA A 129 -5.85 8.26 -17.76
CA ALA A 129 -6.93 9.24 -17.94
C ALA A 129 -7.89 8.82 -19.07
N ASP A 130 -9.07 9.45 -19.07
CA ASP A 130 -10.04 9.26 -20.15
C ASP A 130 -9.45 9.62 -21.51
N THR A 131 -9.84 8.86 -22.53
CA THR A 131 -9.35 9.06 -23.89
C THR A 131 -9.85 10.38 -24.45
N LEU A 132 -8.92 11.25 -24.82
CA LEU A 132 -9.22 12.49 -25.53
C LEU A 132 -9.67 12.17 -26.96
N THR A 133 -10.78 12.75 -27.36
CA THR A 133 -11.36 12.54 -28.70
C THR A 133 -11.29 13.83 -29.49
N ILE A 134 -10.51 13.85 -30.57
CA ILE A 134 -10.27 15.00 -31.45
C ILE A 134 -10.90 14.72 -32.80
N GLY A 135 -11.85 15.55 -33.22
CA GLY A 135 -12.42 15.48 -34.57
C GLY A 135 -11.42 15.97 -35.61
N ILE A 136 -11.35 15.28 -36.73
CA ILE A 136 -10.55 15.63 -37.89
C ILE A 136 -11.52 15.89 -39.06
N GLY A 137 -11.44 17.08 -39.65
CA GLY A 137 -12.15 17.42 -40.87
C GLY A 137 -11.41 16.92 -42.11
N ALA A 138 -12.12 16.78 -43.23
CA ALA A 138 -11.47 16.62 -44.53
C ALA A 138 -10.61 17.86 -44.82
N GLU A 139 -9.42 17.68 -45.41
CA GLU A 139 -8.42 18.71 -45.71
C GLU A 139 -7.71 19.31 -44.49
N ASP A 140 -7.99 18.83 -43.24
CA ASP A 140 -7.22 19.25 -42.09
C ASP A 140 -5.74 18.88 -42.24
N THR A 141 -4.90 19.87 -42.01
CA THR A 141 -3.44 19.67 -42.04
C THR A 141 -2.94 19.10 -40.73
N ALA A 142 -1.77 18.45 -40.75
CA ALA A 142 -1.11 17.95 -39.56
C ALA A 142 -0.92 19.03 -38.48
N ALA A 143 -0.65 20.28 -38.87
CA ALA A 143 -0.51 21.40 -37.93
C ALA A 143 -1.84 21.79 -37.25
N THR A 144 -2.95 21.80 -38.03
CA THR A 144 -4.29 22.08 -37.48
C THR A 144 -4.67 21.02 -36.45
N VAL A 145 -4.47 19.73 -36.75
CA VAL A 145 -4.77 18.63 -35.84
C VAL A 145 -3.83 18.65 -34.62
N ALA A 146 -2.54 19.02 -34.78
CA ALA A 146 -1.62 19.17 -33.65
C ALA A 146 -2.08 20.27 -32.67
N ALA A 147 -2.57 21.40 -33.20
CA ALA A 147 -3.13 22.46 -32.33
C ALA A 147 -4.39 21.98 -31.58
N ALA A 148 -5.26 21.21 -32.26
CA ALA A 148 -6.44 20.63 -31.63
C ALA A 148 -6.09 19.60 -30.56
N VAL A 149 -5.06 18.75 -30.75
CA VAL A 149 -4.53 17.83 -29.73
C VAL A 149 -4.04 18.60 -28.52
N LYS A 150 -3.24 19.67 -28.71
CA LYS A 150 -2.81 20.51 -27.59
C LYS A 150 -3.98 21.11 -26.82
N ALA A 151 -4.96 21.68 -27.53
CA ALA A 151 -6.14 22.26 -26.89
C ALA A 151 -6.94 21.23 -26.09
N ALA A 152 -7.08 20.01 -26.59
CA ALA A 152 -7.72 18.91 -25.88
C ALA A 152 -6.95 18.50 -24.60
N ILE A 153 -5.61 18.49 -24.60
CA ILE A 153 -4.77 18.22 -23.45
C ILE A 153 -4.90 19.33 -22.41
N ASP A 154 -4.85 20.60 -22.84
CA ASP A 154 -4.95 21.75 -21.95
C ASP A 154 -6.34 21.85 -21.27
N ALA A 155 -7.38 21.31 -21.90
CA ALA A 155 -8.73 21.26 -21.35
C ALA A 155 -8.86 20.26 -20.17
N VAL A 156 -7.88 19.36 -19.98
CA VAL A 156 -7.88 18.36 -18.90
C VAL A 156 -6.68 18.59 -17.98
N PRO A 157 -6.81 19.47 -16.98
CA PRO A 157 -5.70 19.84 -16.10
C PRO A 157 -5.20 18.68 -15.22
N ASP A 158 -5.96 17.60 -15.10
CA ASP A 158 -5.61 16.43 -14.27
C ASP A 158 -4.63 15.47 -14.96
N LEU A 159 -4.31 15.69 -16.23
CA LEU A 159 -3.30 14.92 -16.92
C LEU A 159 -1.91 15.13 -16.30
N PRO A 160 -1.06 14.07 -16.22
CA PRO A 160 0.30 14.17 -15.67
C PRO A 160 1.30 14.87 -16.58
N VAL A 161 0.85 15.47 -17.66
CA VAL A 161 1.70 16.14 -18.67
C VAL A 161 1.17 17.54 -19.00
N THR A 162 2.08 18.38 -19.48
CA THR A 162 1.78 19.63 -20.22
C THR A 162 2.11 19.43 -21.69
N ALA A 163 1.45 20.19 -22.58
CA ALA A 163 1.67 20.10 -24.02
C ALA A 163 2.13 21.44 -24.61
N THR A 164 3.10 21.37 -25.50
CA THR A 164 3.47 22.48 -26.40
C THR A 164 3.41 22.00 -27.84
N VAL A 165 3.09 22.90 -28.76
CA VAL A 165 2.98 22.58 -30.20
C VAL A 165 3.96 23.42 -31.00
N ALA A 166 4.65 22.77 -31.92
CA ALA A 166 5.48 23.41 -32.92
C ALA A 166 5.15 22.74 -34.29
N GLU A 167 4.54 23.49 -35.21
CA GLU A 167 4.05 22.97 -36.49
C GLU A 167 3.16 21.72 -36.30
N ALA A 168 3.58 20.58 -36.78
CA ALA A 168 2.87 19.29 -36.69
C ALA A 168 3.31 18.40 -35.50
N VAL A 169 4.11 18.92 -34.57
CA VAL A 169 4.65 18.17 -33.43
C VAL A 169 4.08 18.70 -32.15
N VAL A 170 3.40 17.83 -31.41
CA VAL A 170 2.97 18.07 -29.99
C VAL A 170 4.04 17.47 -29.08
N THR A 171 4.75 18.32 -28.37
CA THR A 171 5.72 17.91 -27.35
C THR A 171 5.02 17.83 -25.99
N LEU A 172 5.13 16.70 -25.33
CA LEU A 172 4.59 16.42 -24.00
C LEU A 172 5.71 16.46 -22.98
N THR A 173 5.50 17.14 -21.85
CA THR A 173 6.45 17.20 -20.75
C THR A 173 5.74 16.78 -19.47
N ALA A 174 6.33 15.86 -18.70
CA ALA A 174 5.79 15.44 -17.42
C ALA A 174 5.71 16.63 -16.45
N LYS A 175 4.65 16.71 -15.66
CA LYS A 175 4.44 17.78 -14.68
C LYS A 175 5.37 17.68 -13.49
N ASN A 176 5.72 16.47 -13.05
CA ASN A 176 6.75 16.25 -12.05
C ASN A 176 8.07 15.86 -12.70
N LYS A 177 9.17 16.34 -12.14
CA LYS A 177 10.53 15.92 -12.50
C LYS A 177 10.86 14.57 -11.91
N GLY A 178 11.88 13.91 -12.44
CA GLY A 178 12.33 12.61 -11.97
C GLY A 178 11.88 11.45 -12.88
N THR A 179 12.20 10.24 -12.46
CA THR A 179 12.02 9.03 -13.29
C THR A 179 10.56 8.60 -13.43
N ALA A 180 9.66 9.04 -12.55
CA ALA A 180 8.24 8.67 -12.59
C ALA A 180 7.56 9.04 -13.93
N GLY A 181 7.95 10.17 -14.52
CA GLY A 181 7.42 10.62 -15.82
C GLY A 181 7.74 9.68 -16.98
N ASN A 182 8.80 8.89 -16.90
CA ASN A 182 9.16 7.90 -17.93
C ASN A 182 8.13 6.77 -18.06
N ALA A 183 7.30 6.56 -17.03
CA ALA A 183 6.26 5.54 -17.04
C ALA A 183 4.94 6.03 -17.67
N ILE A 184 4.81 7.30 -18.00
CA ILE A 184 3.61 7.86 -18.64
C ILE A 184 3.47 7.25 -20.02
N ARG A 185 2.41 6.50 -20.25
CA ARG A 185 2.10 5.90 -21.54
C ARG A 185 1.25 6.83 -22.40
N ILE A 186 1.61 6.92 -23.68
CA ILE A 186 0.89 7.69 -24.69
C ILE A 186 0.45 6.71 -25.77
N LYS A 187 -0.82 6.74 -26.15
CA LYS A 187 -1.36 5.95 -27.27
C LYS A 187 -2.20 6.83 -28.16
N THR A 188 -2.13 6.57 -29.46
CA THR A 188 -2.96 7.23 -30.46
C THR A 188 -3.67 6.19 -31.34
N SER A 189 -4.89 6.50 -31.74
CA SER A 189 -5.66 5.73 -32.72
C SER A 189 -6.38 6.72 -33.62
N ASN A 190 -6.18 6.60 -34.91
CA ASN A 190 -6.73 7.50 -35.92
C ASN A 190 -7.64 6.73 -36.89
N THR A 191 -8.77 7.30 -37.25
CA THR A 191 -9.70 6.76 -38.27
C THR A 191 -9.76 7.59 -39.56
N ALA A 192 -9.16 8.81 -39.58
CA ALA A 192 -9.07 9.63 -40.78
C ALA A 192 -7.95 9.11 -41.70
N GLU A 193 -8.24 9.03 -43.01
CA GLU A 193 -7.24 8.69 -44.02
C GLU A 193 -6.39 9.90 -44.40
N GLY A 194 -5.16 9.67 -44.84
CA GLY A 194 -4.24 10.70 -45.34
C GLY A 194 -3.43 11.40 -44.23
N ILE A 195 -3.82 11.26 -42.96
CA ILE A 195 -3.08 11.80 -41.81
C ILE A 195 -2.66 10.67 -40.87
N THR A 196 -1.46 10.76 -40.35
CA THR A 196 -0.92 9.77 -39.41
C THR A 196 -0.41 10.44 -38.14
N ALA A 197 -0.46 9.69 -37.00
CA ALA A 197 0.04 10.14 -35.73
C ALA A 197 1.08 9.12 -35.21
N ALA A 198 2.34 9.53 -35.11
CA ALA A 198 3.43 8.73 -34.57
C ALA A 198 3.75 9.19 -33.14
N VAL A 199 3.87 8.22 -32.22
CA VAL A 199 4.17 8.47 -30.80
C VAL A 199 5.62 8.17 -30.49
N THR A 200 6.31 9.13 -29.91
CA THR A 200 7.59 8.92 -29.21
C THR A 200 7.31 8.81 -27.71
N ALA A 201 7.72 7.70 -27.10
CA ALA A 201 7.49 7.44 -25.67
C ALA A 201 8.12 8.52 -24.77
N MET A 202 7.57 8.66 -23.58
CA MET A 202 8.12 9.53 -22.54
C MET A 202 9.46 8.95 -22.04
N THR A 203 10.50 9.75 -22.05
CA THR A 203 11.87 9.39 -21.65
C THR A 203 12.63 10.59 -21.12
N GLY A 204 13.83 10.37 -20.55
CA GLY A 204 14.74 11.44 -20.11
C GLY A 204 14.41 12.04 -18.75
N GLY A 205 13.38 11.54 -18.08
CA GLY A 205 13.13 11.90 -16.68
C GLY A 205 14.23 11.32 -15.78
N ASP A 206 14.83 12.17 -14.92
CA ASP A 206 15.96 11.78 -14.08
C ASP A 206 16.00 12.59 -12.78
N ALA A 207 16.80 12.12 -11.81
CA ALA A 207 17.05 12.70 -10.51
C ALA A 207 15.78 12.95 -9.68
N ASN A 208 15.28 11.87 -9.06
CA ASN A 208 14.15 11.90 -8.12
C ASN A 208 14.44 12.79 -6.88
N PRO A 209 13.41 13.33 -6.23
CA PRO A 209 13.59 14.02 -4.96
C PRO A 209 13.97 13.05 -3.84
N ASP A 210 14.55 13.59 -2.78
CA ASP A 210 14.87 12.86 -1.57
C ASP A 210 13.68 12.84 -0.61
N ILE A 211 13.25 11.64 -0.20
CA ILE A 211 12.11 11.49 0.74
C ILE A 211 12.53 11.43 2.21
N ALA A 212 13.82 11.49 2.54
CA ALA A 212 14.30 11.35 3.91
C ALA A 212 13.67 12.37 4.87
N ALA A 213 13.53 13.63 4.44
CA ALA A 213 12.91 14.67 5.25
C ALA A 213 11.43 14.38 5.51
N ALA A 214 10.68 13.89 4.51
CA ALA A 214 9.29 13.50 4.67
C ALA A 214 9.13 12.32 5.63
N LEU A 215 9.97 11.29 5.51
CA LEU A 215 9.95 10.14 6.40
C LEU A 215 10.27 10.53 7.84
N ASN A 216 11.26 11.41 8.06
CA ASN A 216 11.62 11.91 9.38
C ASN A 216 10.49 12.72 10.04
N ALA A 217 9.73 13.49 9.26
CA ALA A 217 8.61 14.27 9.77
C ALA A 217 7.45 13.41 10.29
N VAL A 218 7.31 12.17 9.80
CA VAL A 218 6.19 11.27 10.14
C VAL A 218 6.55 10.15 11.11
N VAL A 219 7.78 10.08 11.61
CA VAL A 219 8.24 9.01 12.53
C VAL A 219 7.32 8.85 13.74
N ALA A 220 6.82 9.96 14.28
CA ALA A 220 6.00 9.97 15.50
C ALA A 220 4.52 9.64 15.26
N GLU A 221 4.03 9.65 14.02
CA GLU A 221 2.60 9.61 13.70
C GLU A 221 1.95 8.22 13.74
N GLY A 222 2.71 7.16 13.51
CA GLY A 222 2.24 5.77 13.63
C GLY A 222 1.22 5.38 12.55
N HIS A 223 1.52 5.64 11.29
CA HIS A 223 0.75 5.13 10.16
C HIS A 223 0.90 3.61 10.03
N HIS A 224 -0.13 2.93 9.55
CA HIS A 224 -0.16 1.47 9.42
C HIS A 224 0.32 1.00 8.05
N ILE A 225 -0.03 1.76 7.01
CA ILE A 225 0.30 1.47 5.62
C ILE A 225 0.92 2.72 5.01
N ILE A 226 2.01 2.57 4.28
CA ILE A 226 2.68 3.64 3.57
C ILE A 226 2.65 3.35 2.08
N ALA A 227 2.00 4.21 1.28
CA ALA A 227 2.09 4.18 -0.17
C ALA A 227 3.20 5.10 -0.64
N CYS A 228 4.29 4.55 -1.16
CA CYS A 228 5.42 5.32 -1.67
C CYS A 228 5.29 5.54 -3.17
N GLY A 229 5.16 6.81 -3.60
CA GLY A 229 5.08 7.18 -5.01
C GLY A 229 6.44 7.16 -5.73
N ILE A 230 7.52 7.26 -4.97
CA ILE A 230 8.89 7.32 -5.49
C ILE A 230 9.52 5.94 -5.31
N ASN A 231 9.83 5.27 -6.42
CA ASN A 231 10.17 3.85 -6.45
C ASN A 231 11.63 3.55 -6.87
N ASP A 232 12.52 4.51 -6.80
CA ASP A 232 13.94 4.27 -7.02
C ASP A 232 14.60 3.62 -5.80
N GLU A 233 15.66 2.84 -6.04
CA GLU A 233 16.37 2.07 -5.02
C GLU A 233 16.86 2.93 -3.85
N THR A 234 17.42 4.12 -4.14
CA THR A 234 17.98 4.99 -3.10
C THR A 234 16.93 5.44 -2.10
N ASN A 235 15.76 5.86 -2.59
CA ASN A 235 14.64 6.27 -1.73
C ASN A 235 14.00 5.09 -1.02
N LEU A 236 13.86 3.94 -1.68
CA LEU A 236 13.31 2.74 -1.06
C LEU A 236 14.21 2.16 0.04
N LEU A 237 15.54 2.30 -0.06
CA LEU A 237 16.46 1.95 1.03
C LEU A 237 16.32 2.88 2.24
N LYS A 238 16.05 4.19 2.04
CA LYS A 238 15.72 5.12 3.12
C LYS A 238 14.39 4.76 3.79
N LEU A 239 13.39 4.39 2.97
CA LEU A 239 12.12 3.90 3.46
C LEU A 239 12.28 2.61 4.28
N ARG A 240 13.10 1.66 3.83
CA ARG A 240 13.44 0.46 4.60
C ARG A 240 14.03 0.82 5.97
N ALA A 241 15.01 1.73 6.02
CA ALA A 241 15.60 2.18 7.28
C ALA A 241 14.57 2.88 8.19
N HIS A 242 13.63 3.64 7.61
CA HIS A 242 12.51 4.23 8.35
C HIS A 242 11.62 3.14 8.97
N LEU A 243 11.24 2.10 8.19
CA LEU A 243 10.44 0.98 8.68
C LEU A 243 11.14 0.22 9.81
N ASP A 244 12.45 -0.04 9.68
CA ASP A 244 13.25 -0.66 10.75
C ASP A 244 13.21 0.19 12.03
N THR A 245 13.24 1.51 11.92
CA THR A 245 13.19 2.43 13.05
C THR A 245 11.82 2.42 13.72
N VAL A 246 10.73 2.63 12.96
CA VAL A 246 9.36 2.73 13.51
C VAL A 246 8.83 1.38 14.01
N ALA A 247 9.26 0.28 13.41
CA ALA A 247 8.92 -1.08 13.83
C ALA A 247 9.80 -1.60 14.97
N SER A 248 10.79 -0.82 15.44
CA SER A 248 11.64 -1.22 16.54
C SER A 248 10.82 -1.54 17.80
N PRO A 249 11.29 -2.44 18.68
CA PRO A 249 10.58 -2.80 19.92
C PRO A 249 10.27 -1.61 20.84
N MET A 250 11.06 -0.54 20.75
CA MET A 250 10.88 0.66 21.57
C MET A 250 9.81 1.60 20.98
N GLU A 251 9.74 1.74 19.66
CA GLU A 251 8.81 2.64 18.98
C GLU A 251 7.41 2.01 18.79
N LYS A 252 7.34 0.73 18.46
CA LYS A 252 6.10 -0.07 18.33
C LYS A 252 5.09 0.53 17.34
N ARG A 253 5.57 1.23 16.29
CA ARG A 253 4.77 1.86 15.23
C ARG A 253 4.92 1.08 13.94
N TRP A 254 4.55 -0.21 14.00
CA TRP A 254 4.67 -1.10 12.84
C TRP A 254 3.87 -0.58 11.65
N ALA A 255 4.51 -0.54 10.49
CA ALA A 255 3.91 -0.15 9.23
C ALA A 255 4.30 -1.11 8.12
N ILE A 256 3.46 -1.25 7.10
CA ILE A 256 3.76 -1.96 5.86
C ILE A 256 3.80 -0.93 4.75
N CYS A 257 4.88 -0.95 3.95
CA CYS A 257 4.99 -0.07 2.78
C CYS A 257 4.64 -0.81 1.49
N VAL A 258 4.01 -0.09 0.58
CA VAL A 258 3.74 -0.55 -0.80
C VAL A 258 4.37 0.43 -1.78
N TYR A 259 5.09 -0.10 -2.77
CA TYR A 259 5.53 0.64 -3.94
C TYR A 259 5.14 -0.08 -5.22
N GLY A 260 4.94 0.66 -6.29
CA GLY A 260 4.49 0.11 -7.57
C GLY A 260 5.62 -0.07 -8.57
N GLN A 261 5.47 -1.08 -9.43
CA GLN A 261 6.37 -1.39 -10.55
C GLN A 261 5.56 -1.72 -11.80
N THR A 262 5.91 -1.10 -12.94
CA THR A 262 5.24 -1.35 -14.23
C THR A 262 6.24 -1.81 -15.32
N GLY A 263 7.50 -1.96 -14.96
CA GLY A 263 8.58 -2.41 -15.82
C GLY A 263 8.63 -3.93 -16.04
N THR A 264 9.77 -4.41 -16.47
CA THR A 264 10.02 -5.83 -16.70
C THR A 264 10.09 -6.61 -15.37
N LEU A 265 9.81 -7.92 -15.43
CA LEU A 265 9.95 -8.81 -14.26
C LEU A 265 11.37 -8.76 -13.68
N ALA A 266 12.39 -8.74 -14.54
CA ALA A 266 13.80 -8.69 -14.12
C ALA A 266 14.12 -7.42 -13.30
N GLN A 267 13.56 -6.26 -13.68
CA GLN A 267 13.71 -5.02 -12.92
C GLN A 267 13.02 -5.12 -11.57
N ALA A 268 11.79 -5.63 -11.54
CA ALA A 268 11.01 -5.77 -10.31
C ALA A 268 11.69 -6.73 -9.31
N THR A 269 12.11 -7.91 -9.77
CA THR A 269 12.77 -8.93 -8.92
C THR A 269 14.14 -8.47 -8.42
N THR A 270 14.92 -7.76 -9.26
CA THR A 270 16.20 -7.20 -8.85
C THR A 270 16.04 -6.20 -7.72
N LEU A 271 15.09 -5.28 -7.86
CA LEU A 271 14.83 -4.26 -6.83
C LEU A 271 14.27 -4.89 -5.55
N ALA A 272 13.29 -5.80 -5.66
CA ALA A 272 12.75 -6.51 -4.52
C ALA A 272 13.83 -7.30 -3.75
N GLY A 273 14.72 -7.99 -4.48
CA GLY A 273 15.84 -8.73 -3.89
C GLY A 273 16.86 -7.86 -3.15
N ARG A 274 17.08 -6.60 -3.60
CA ARG A 274 17.93 -5.63 -2.89
C ARG A 274 17.28 -5.09 -1.62
N LEU A 275 15.97 -4.94 -1.63
CA LEU A 275 15.22 -4.49 -0.45
C LEU A 275 15.10 -5.60 0.60
N ASN A 276 14.69 -6.80 0.21
CA ASN A 276 14.56 -8.00 1.04
C ASN A 276 14.05 -7.71 2.46
N HIS A 277 12.81 -7.25 2.60
CA HIS A 277 12.28 -6.75 3.86
C HIS A 277 10.84 -7.20 4.10
N GLY A 278 10.52 -7.69 5.32
CA GLY A 278 9.20 -8.23 5.67
C GLY A 278 8.07 -7.20 5.77
N HIS A 279 8.38 -5.91 5.73
CA HIS A 279 7.39 -4.83 5.79
C HIS A 279 7.29 -4.04 4.47
N ILE A 280 7.86 -4.55 3.37
CA ILE A 280 7.81 -3.88 2.07
C ILE A 280 7.16 -4.80 1.04
N VAL A 281 6.17 -4.28 0.33
CA VAL A 281 5.45 -4.96 -0.75
C VAL A 281 5.79 -4.31 -2.08
N SER A 282 6.25 -5.12 -3.03
CA SER A 282 6.50 -4.71 -4.42
C SER A 282 5.31 -5.10 -5.29
N ALA A 283 4.37 -4.18 -5.51
CA ALA A 283 3.23 -4.41 -6.40
C ALA A 283 3.66 -4.28 -7.87
N TRP A 284 3.59 -5.36 -8.62
CA TRP A 284 4.05 -5.39 -10.01
C TRP A 284 2.93 -5.71 -10.99
N TYR A 285 2.75 -4.82 -11.97
CA TYR A 285 1.81 -5.04 -13.07
C TYR A 285 2.36 -4.43 -14.36
N ARG A 286 2.88 -5.30 -15.25
CA ARG A 286 3.49 -4.89 -16.51
C ARG A 286 2.46 -4.32 -17.47
N GLY A 287 2.86 -3.26 -18.17
CA GLY A 287 2.15 -2.82 -19.36
C GLY A 287 0.85 -2.08 -19.12
N ILE A 288 0.56 -1.66 -17.91
CA ILE A 288 -0.65 -0.90 -17.58
C ILE A 288 -0.54 0.57 -18.00
N PRO A 289 -1.68 1.25 -18.24
CA PRO A 289 -1.71 2.68 -18.48
C PRO A 289 -1.44 3.50 -17.20
N SER A 290 -1.83 2.98 -16.04
CA SER A 290 -1.63 3.64 -14.73
C SER A 290 -0.15 3.77 -14.38
N LEU A 291 0.18 4.83 -13.65
CA LEU A 291 1.54 5.05 -13.16
C LEU A 291 1.88 4.11 -11.99
N PRO A 292 3.18 3.81 -11.78
CA PRO A 292 3.61 3.01 -10.62
C PRO A 292 3.12 3.57 -9.28
N CYS A 293 3.10 4.88 -9.11
CA CYS A 293 2.64 5.56 -7.91
C CYS A 293 1.13 5.38 -7.68
N GLU A 294 0.31 5.39 -8.75
CA GLU A 294 -1.13 5.10 -8.66
C GLU A 294 -1.36 3.65 -8.22
N LEU A 295 -0.57 2.70 -8.75
CA LEU A 295 -0.63 1.29 -8.36
C LEU A 295 -0.32 1.11 -6.87
N ALA A 296 0.72 1.77 -6.36
CA ALA A 296 1.08 1.74 -4.94
C ALA A 296 -0.07 2.27 -4.05
N ALA A 297 -0.66 3.41 -4.42
CA ALA A 297 -1.74 4.04 -3.67
C ALA A 297 -3.03 3.22 -3.68
N ALA A 298 -3.40 2.66 -4.84
CA ALA A 298 -4.57 1.78 -4.96
C ALA A 298 -4.42 0.50 -4.14
N PHE A 299 -3.25 -0.14 -4.23
CA PHE A 299 -2.95 -1.35 -3.46
C PHE A 299 -3.00 -1.08 -1.95
N ALA A 300 -2.38 0.02 -1.49
CA ALA A 300 -2.39 0.42 -0.08
C ALA A 300 -3.82 0.68 0.43
N ALA A 301 -4.66 1.34 -0.37
CA ALA A 301 -6.06 1.59 -0.02
C ALA A 301 -6.88 0.30 0.05
N VAL A 302 -6.70 -0.63 -0.90
CA VAL A 302 -7.37 -1.95 -0.88
C VAL A 302 -6.87 -2.79 0.30
N MET A 303 -5.57 -2.77 0.63
CA MET A 303 -5.05 -3.44 1.82
C MET A 303 -5.65 -2.86 3.10
N ALA A 304 -5.91 -1.55 3.14
CA ALA A 304 -6.56 -0.89 4.29
C ALA A 304 -8.05 -1.22 4.40
N SER A 305 -8.72 -1.59 3.32
CA SER A 305 -10.14 -1.97 3.33
C SER A 305 -10.40 -3.33 3.97
N GLU A 306 -9.39 -4.20 4.04
CA GLU A 306 -9.52 -5.50 4.68
C GLU A 306 -9.16 -5.37 6.16
N GLU A 307 -10.16 -5.42 7.04
CA GLU A 307 -9.99 -5.28 8.49
C GLU A 307 -9.41 -6.53 9.14
N ASP A 308 -9.71 -7.72 8.59
CA ASP A 308 -9.19 -8.98 9.08
C ASP A 308 -7.71 -9.14 8.66
N PRO A 309 -6.76 -9.16 9.60
CA PRO A 309 -5.34 -9.24 9.27
C PRO A 309 -4.93 -10.60 8.68
N ALA A 310 -5.65 -11.68 9.00
CA ALA A 310 -5.37 -13.03 8.54
C ALA A 310 -5.98 -13.34 7.17
N ARG A 311 -6.93 -12.52 6.72
CA ARG A 311 -7.62 -12.76 5.46
C ARG A 311 -6.75 -12.42 4.25
N PRO A 312 -6.55 -13.37 3.30
CA PRO A 312 -5.77 -13.13 2.09
C PRO A 312 -6.35 -12.02 1.22
N LEU A 313 -5.46 -11.23 0.60
CA LEU A 313 -5.85 -10.19 -0.35
C LEU A 313 -6.02 -10.72 -1.78
N ASN A 314 -6.03 -12.04 -1.98
CA ASN A 314 -6.14 -12.68 -3.28
C ASN A 314 -7.44 -12.26 -3.97
N THR A 315 -7.36 -12.02 -5.28
CA THR A 315 -8.51 -11.63 -6.13
C THR A 315 -9.17 -10.30 -5.80
N LEU A 316 -8.69 -9.54 -4.81
CA LEU A 316 -9.20 -8.20 -4.56
C LEU A 316 -8.92 -7.29 -5.75
N ALA A 317 -9.96 -6.58 -6.19
CA ALA A 317 -9.90 -5.70 -7.34
C ALA A 317 -9.27 -4.35 -7.00
N LEU A 318 -8.39 -3.88 -7.88
CA LEU A 318 -7.81 -2.54 -7.87
C LEU A 318 -8.58 -1.65 -8.86
N ASN A 319 -9.78 -1.22 -8.47
CA ASN A 319 -10.76 -0.57 -9.36
C ASN A 319 -10.26 0.72 -10.03
N SER A 320 -9.26 1.38 -9.46
CA SER A 320 -8.67 2.61 -10.01
C SER A 320 -7.56 2.36 -11.03
N ILE A 321 -7.12 1.11 -11.18
CA ILE A 321 -5.98 0.74 -12.02
C ILE A 321 -6.47 0.20 -13.37
N GLY A 322 -5.94 0.79 -14.44
CA GLY A 322 -6.24 0.34 -15.79
C GLY A 322 -5.66 -1.03 -16.10
N VAL A 323 -6.35 -1.81 -16.91
CA VAL A 323 -5.88 -3.15 -17.31
C VAL A 323 -4.84 -3.05 -18.43
N CYS A 324 -3.92 -4.02 -18.46
CA CYS A 324 -2.92 -4.13 -19.51
C CYS A 324 -3.52 -4.65 -20.82
N GLU A 325 -2.84 -4.39 -21.94
CA GLU A 325 -3.20 -4.99 -23.23
C GLU A 325 -2.93 -6.50 -23.24
N SER A 326 -3.61 -7.24 -24.11
CA SER A 326 -3.50 -8.70 -24.19
C SER A 326 -2.05 -9.18 -24.43
N LYS A 327 -1.23 -8.39 -25.16
CA LYS A 327 0.18 -8.70 -25.43
C LYS A 327 1.08 -8.54 -24.19
N ASP A 328 0.66 -7.73 -23.22
CA ASP A 328 1.41 -7.42 -21.99
C ASP A 328 0.96 -8.26 -20.80
N LYS A 329 -0.08 -9.11 -20.96
CA LYS A 329 -0.55 -10.01 -19.90
C LYS A 329 0.56 -10.93 -19.45
N THR A 330 0.71 -11.07 -18.14
CA THR A 330 1.70 -11.97 -17.54
C THR A 330 1.23 -13.41 -17.61
N MET A 331 2.16 -14.33 -17.96
CA MET A 331 1.90 -15.77 -17.92
C MET A 331 2.03 -16.30 -16.50
N ARG A 332 1.41 -17.46 -16.23
CA ARG A 332 1.51 -18.12 -14.93
C ARG A 332 2.95 -18.31 -14.47
N THR A 333 3.84 -18.72 -15.37
CA THR A 333 5.28 -18.93 -15.06
C THR A 333 5.99 -17.63 -14.67
N GLU A 334 5.59 -16.49 -15.24
CA GLU A 334 6.13 -15.18 -14.84
C GLU A 334 5.61 -14.78 -13.46
N GLN A 335 4.33 -15.04 -13.18
CA GLN A 335 3.72 -14.77 -11.87
C GLN A 335 4.35 -15.64 -10.77
N GLU A 336 4.55 -16.93 -11.03
CA GLU A 336 5.27 -17.84 -10.12
C GLU A 336 6.69 -17.33 -9.85
N ASN A 337 7.42 -16.94 -10.90
CA ASN A 337 8.77 -16.40 -10.75
C ASN A 337 8.78 -15.08 -9.95
N ALA A 338 7.77 -14.22 -10.13
CA ALA A 338 7.60 -13.01 -9.32
C ALA A 338 7.44 -13.37 -7.84
N LEU A 339 6.55 -14.32 -7.53
CA LEU A 339 6.28 -14.77 -6.15
C LEU A 339 7.52 -15.39 -5.49
N TYR A 340 8.30 -16.20 -6.20
CA TYR A 340 9.55 -16.74 -5.65
C TYR A 340 10.63 -15.69 -5.38
N ASN A 341 10.50 -14.50 -5.98
CA ASN A 341 11.49 -13.43 -5.84
C ASN A 341 10.97 -12.20 -5.07
N GLY A 342 9.94 -12.36 -4.24
CA GLY A 342 9.45 -11.29 -3.34
C GLY A 342 8.70 -10.16 -4.07
N VAL A 343 8.06 -10.47 -5.19
CA VAL A 343 7.27 -9.52 -5.97
C VAL A 343 5.81 -9.97 -6.00
N THR A 344 4.90 -9.10 -5.62
CA THR A 344 3.46 -9.31 -5.65
C THR A 344 2.93 -9.05 -7.06
N PRO A 345 2.55 -10.09 -7.84
CA PRO A 345 1.99 -9.90 -9.16
C PRO A 345 0.54 -9.46 -9.10
N ILE A 346 0.20 -8.55 -10.01
CA ILE A 346 -1.16 -8.14 -10.31
C ILE A 346 -1.52 -8.69 -11.69
N GLU A 347 -2.76 -9.12 -11.85
CA GLU A 347 -3.24 -9.64 -13.13
C GLU A 347 -4.55 -8.98 -13.57
N THR A 348 -4.90 -9.19 -14.83
CA THR A 348 -6.24 -8.85 -15.32
C THR A 348 -7.20 -9.94 -14.91
N SER A 349 -8.34 -9.58 -14.31
CA SER A 349 -9.40 -10.52 -13.93
C SER A 349 -9.83 -11.40 -15.12
N PRO A 350 -10.39 -12.59 -14.89
CA PRO A 350 -10.89 -13.46 -15.97
C PRO A 350 -11.88 -12.78 -16.90
N ALA A 351 -12.68 -11.84 -16.37
CA ALA A 351 -13.62 -11.02 -17.16
C ALA A 351 -12.93 -9.98 -18.06
N GLY A 352 -11.63 -9.74 -17.87
CA GLY A 352 -10.85 -8.79 -18.67
C GLY A 352 -11.06 -7.31 -18.32
N THR A 353 -11.81 -7.00 -17.28
CA THR A 353 -12.28 -5.63 -16.97
C THR A 353 -11.60 -4.96 -15.78
N GLN A 354 -10.94 -5.72 -14.91
CA GLN A 354 -10.36 -5.21 -13.68
C GLN A 354 -8.97 -5.78 -13.43
N ALA A 355 -8.12 -4.99 -12.79
CA ALA A 355 -6.87 -5.45 -12.20
C ALA A 355 -7.15 -6.10 -10.85
N GLN A 356 -6.54 -7.24 -10.55
CA GLN A 356 -6.71 -7.96 -9.28
C GLN A 356 -5.37 -8.46 -8.73
N ILE A 357 -5.29 -8.58 -7.41
CA ILE A 357 -4.11 -9.10 -6.71
C ILE A 357 -4.06 -10.62 -6.88
N VAL A 358 -2.94 -11.18 -7.31
CA VAL A 358 -2.76 -12.64 -7.38
C VAL A 358 -2.50 -13.22 -5.99
N ARG A 359 -1.43 -12.80 -5.34
CA ARG A 359 -1.10 -13.11 -3.95
C ARG A 359 -0.23 -11.99 -3.39
N ALA A 360 -0.62 -11.42 -2.27
CA ALA A 360 0.11 -10.35 -1.61
C ALA A 360 1.26 -10.92 -0.78
N ILE A 361 2.49 -10.63 -1.21
CA ILE A 361 3.72 -11.04 -0.52
C ILE A 361 4.62 -9.84 -0.27
N THR A 362 5.50 -9.97 0.71
CA THR A 362 6.56 -9.00 1.00
C THR A 362 7.78 -9.24 0.11
N THR A 363 8.74 -8.33 0.16
CA THR A 363 10.02 -8.53 -0.53
C THR A 363 10.98 -9.47 0.22
N TYR A 364 10.59 -10.00 1.39
CA TYR A 364 11.41 -10.86 2.21
C TYR A 364 11.44 -12.29 1.67
N THR A 365 12.60 -12.73 1.25
CA THR A 365 12.83 -14.09 0.71
C THR A 365 14.06 -14.76 1.32
N LYS A 366 14.90 -14.00 2.05
CA LYS A 366 16.16 -14.49 2.61
C LYS A 366 16.43 -13.88 3.96
N THR A 367 17.04 -14.67 4.84
CA THR A 367 17.62 -14.19 6.09
C THR A 367 18.80 -13.25 5.84
N ALA A 368 19.25 -12.55 6.89
CA ALA A 368 20.46 -11.72 6.83
C ALA A 368 21.72 -12.48 6.36
N ASN A 369 21.76 -13.80 6.57
CA ASN A 369 22.85 -14.67 6.14
C ASN A 369 22.70 -15.21 4.70
N GLY A 370 21.65 -14.77 3.99
CA GLY A 370 21.40 -15.18 2.59
C GLY A 370 20.70 -16.54 2.42
N THR A 371 20.31 -17.21 3.52
CA THR A 371 19.53 -18.45 3.47
C THR A 371 18.09 -18.14 3.08
N ALA A 372 17.48 -18.96 2.22
CA ALA A 372 16.07 -18.84 1.87
C ALA A 372 15.18 -18.94 3.12
N ASP A 373 14.24 -18.02 3.25
CA ASP A 373 13.34 -17.93 4.39
C ASP A 373 12.01 -17.33 3.95
N GLU A 374 10.93 -18.00 4.24
CA GLU A 374 9.56 -17.61 3.88
C GLU A 374 8.74 -17.18 5.11
N SER A 375 9.35 -17.08 6.29
CA SER A 375 8.65 -16.79 7.55
C SER A 375 7.88 -15.46 7.57
N LEU A 376 8.35 -14.46 6.82
CA LEU A 376 7.72 -13.16 6.67
C LEU A 376 7.29 -12.87 5.22
N LEU A 377 7.15 -13.92 4.40
CA LEU A 377 6.82 -13.77 2.98
C LEU A 377 5.39 -13.27 2.80
N ASP A 378 4.41 -13.87 3.45
CA ASP A 378 3.01 -13.47 3.28
C ASP A 378 2.68 -12.18 4.03
N VAL A 379 2.02 -11.25 3.35
CA VAL A 379 1.54 -10.00 3.95
C VAL A 379 0.56 -10.27 5.09
N THR A 380 -0.27 -11.32 4.99
CA THR A 380 -1.19 -11.74 6.04
C THR A 380 -0.46 -12.13 7.33
N THR A 381 0.64 -12.89 7.22
CA THR A 381 1.48 -13.25 8.37
C THR A 381 2.00 -12.01 9.08
N VAL A 382 2.54 -11.05 8.33
CA VAL A 382 3.07 -9.80 8.89
C VAL A 382 1.95 -8.96 9.53
N ARG A 383 0.80 -8.81 8.85
CA ARG A 383 -0.38 -8.10 9.38
C ARG A 383 -0.89 -8.73 10.67
N THR A 384 -0.98 -10.06 10.72
CA THR A 384 -1.40 -10.81 11.90
C THR A 384 -0.44 -10.59 13.07
N LEU A 385 0.87 -10.71 12.85
CA LEU A 385 1.87 -10.47 13.89
C LEU A 385 1.81 -9.03 14.43
N ILE A 386 1.64 -8.04 13.57
CA ILE A 386 1.45 -6.65 13.97
C ILE A 386 0.18 -6.50 14.82
N TYR A 387 -0.94 -7.07 14.39
CA TYR A 387 -2.22 -6.99 15.08
C TYR A 387 -2.15 -7.63 16.47
N VAL A 388 -1.66 -8.86 16.57
CA VAL A 388 -1.51 -9.59 17.85
C VAL A 388 -0.57 -8.83 18.80
N SER A 389 0.53 -8.31 18.28
CA SER A 389 1.48 -7.52 19.07
C SER A 389 0.82 -6.26 19.66
N ARG A 390 0.04 -5.52 18.85
CA ARG A 390 -0.74 -4.36 19.32
C ARG A 390 -1.76 -4.76 20.35
N ALA A 391 -2.57 -5.79 20.07
CA ALA A 391 -3.62 -6.24 20.97
C ALA A 391 -3.06 -6.61 22.35
N CYS A 392 -1.91 -7.31 22.39
CA CYS A 392 -1.22 -7.63 23.63
C CYS A 392 -0.68 -6.39 24.36
N VAL A 393 0.00 -5.48 23.62
CA VAL A 393 0.56 -4.24 24.20
C VAL A 393 -0.55 -3.37 24.78
N ASP A 394 -1.62 -3.14 24.03
CA ASP A 394 -2.74 -2.29 24.42
C ASP A 394 -3.47 -2.90 25.63
N ARG A 395 -3.69 -4.23 25.65
CA ARG A 395 -4.30 -4.93 26.78
C ARG A 395 -3.46 -4.77 28.06
N ILE A 396 -2.15 -4.95 27.99
CA ILE A 396 -1.26 -4.82 29.14
C ILE A 396 -1.19 -3.36 29.61
N ALA A 397 -1.06 -2.40 28.69
CA ALA A 397 -1.06 -0.98 29.02
C ALA A 397 -2.37 -0.52 29.71
N LEU A 398 -3.52 -1.04 29.24
CA LEU A 398 -4.83 -0.73 29.81
C LEU A 398 -5.02 -1.36 31.23
N ARG A 399 -4.56 -2.61 31.41
CA ARG A 399 -4.85 -3.39 32.63
C ARG A 399 -3.85 -3.13 33.76
N PHE A 400 -2.59 -2.82 33.42
CA PHE A 400 -1.51 -2.69 34.39
C PHE A 400 -0.75 -1.36 34.31
N PRO A 401 -1.43 -0.20 34.24
CA PRO A 401 -0.76 1.09 34.02
C PRO A 401 0.10 1.53 35.20
N ARG A 402 -0.20 1.04 36.41
CA ARG A 402 0.44 1.46 37.67
C ARG A 402 0.53 0.33 38.69
N ASP A 403 0.57 -0.92 38.24
CA ASP A 403 0.64 -2.08 39.14
C ASP A 403 2.03 -2.25 39.75
N LYS A 404 2.05 -2.79 40.99
CA LYS A 404 3.29 -3.20 41.64
C LYS A 404 3.74 -4.55 41.11
N LEU A 405 5.02 -4.72 40.88
CA LEU A 405 5.58 -6.00 40.47
C LEU A 405 5.77 -6.92 41.72
N SER A 406 4.70 -7.60 42.13
CA SER A 406 4.69 -8.62 43.18
C SER A 406 4.67 -10.03 42.55
N ASP A 407 4.82 -11.10 43.39
CA ASP A 407 4.73 -12.48 42.88
C ASP A 407 3.36 -12.84 42.30
N ARG A 408 2.35 -12.02 42.55
CA ARG A 408 1.00 -12.15 41.97
C ARG A 408 0.85 -11.48 40.62
N THR A 409 1.79 -10.64 40.23
CA THR A 409 1.68 -9.86 38.96
C THR A 409 1.93 -10.73 37.73
N PRO A 410 2.97 -11.60 37.67
CA PRO A 410 3.19 -12.44 36.46
C PRO A 410 2.00 -13.34 36.12
N PRO A 411 1.36 -14.09 37.07
CA PRO A 411 0.16 -14.87 36.72
C PRO A 411 -1.01 -14.03 36.19
N ARG A 412 -1.22 -12.80 36.72
CA ARG A 412 -2.26 -11.90 36.25
C ARG A 412 -2.01 -11.43 34.83
N VAL A 413 -0.79 -11.00 34.54
CA VAL A 413 -0.37 -10.60 33.19
C VAL A 413 -0.51 -11.79 32.23
N ARG A 414 -0.09 -12.99 32.62
CA ARG A 414 -0.26 -14.19 31.83
C ARG A 414 -1.71 -14.48 31.52
N SER A 415 -2.62 -14.31 32.46
CA SER A 415 -4.06 -14.51 32.26
C SER A 415 -4.64 -13.52 31.24
N GLU A 416 -4.25 -12.25 31.29
CA GLU A 416 -4.71 -11.24 30.31
C GLU A 416 -4.16 -11.53 28.89
N LEU A 417 -2.92 -12.01 28.78
CA LEU A 417 -2.35 -12.43 27.50
C LEU A 417 -3.08 -13.65 26.93
N ILE A 418 -3.41 -14.65 27.76
CA ILE A 418 -4.22 -15.81 27.35
C ILE A 418 -5.57 -15.34 26.80
N ASP A 419 -6.25 -14.43 27.50
CA ASP A 419 -7.54 -13.89 27.06
C ASP A 419 -7.44 -13.24 25.66
N VAL A 420 -6.38 -12.46 25.41
CA VAL A 420 -6.14 -11.87 24.06
C VAL A 420 -5.92 -12.95 23.02
N LEU A 421 -5.08 -13.96 23.30
CA LEU A 421 -4.77 -15.01 22.34
C LEU A 421 -6.02 -15.86 22.01
N MET A 422 -6.83 -16.21 23.02
CA MET A 422 -8.08 -16.94 22.84
C MET A 422 -9.09 -16.14 22.00
N CYS A 423 -9.21 -14.82 22.25
CA CYS A 423 -10.05 -13.97 21.39
C CYS A 423 -9.54 -13.91 19.94
N CYS A 424 -8.21 -13.94 19.72
CA CYS A 424 -7.64 -14.02 18.38
C CYS A 424 -7.94 -15.38 17.70
N GLU A 425 -7.98 -16.47 18.46
CA GLU A 425 -8.36 -17.79 17.97
C GLU A 425 -9.86 -17.84 17.62
N GLU A 426 -10.75 -17.27 18.44
CA GLU A 426 -12.19 -17.15 18.16
C GLU A 426 -12.47 -16.37 16.86
N LEU A 427 -11.59 -15.44 16.49
CA LEU A 427 -11.66 -14.66 15.25
C LEU A 427 -10.88 -15.29 14.08
N GLU A 428 -10.38 -16.51 14.24
CA GLU A 428 -9.56 -17.21 13.23
C GLU A 428 -8.31 -16.42 12.78
N ILE A 429 -7.76 -15.56 13.66
CA ILE A 429 -6.50 -14.83 13.44
C ILE A 429 -5.30 -15.68 13.84
N LEU A 430 -5.45 -16.45 14.94
CA LEU A 430 -4.49 -17.43 15.41
C LEU A 430 -5.13 -18.81 15.45
N GLU A 431 -4.30 -19.87 15.46
CA GLU A 431 -4.74 -21.24 15.63
C GLU A 431 -3.93 -21.97 16.71
N ARG A 432 -4.48 -23.06 17.24
CA ARG A 432 -3.81 -23.95 18.23
C ARG A 432 -3.28 -23.20 19.46
N VAL A 433 -4.04 -22.22 19.95
CA VAL A 433 -3.66 -21.40 21.10
C VAL A 433 -3.50 -22.28 22.34
N GLU A 434 -4.46 -23.17 22.64
CA GLU A 434 -4.38 -24.08 23.81
C GLU A 434 -3.14 -24.97 23.79
N GLU A 435 -2.81 -25.55 22.64
CA GLU A 435 -1.62 -26.39 22.48
C GLU A 435 -0.31 -25.61 22.73
N ASN A 436 -0.31 -24.32 22.40
CA ASN A 436 0.84 -23.45 22.55
C ASN A 436 0.92 -22.73 23.92
N LEU A 437 -0.13 -22.80 24.78
CA LEU A 437 -0.12 -22.18 26.12
C LEU A 437 1.06 -22.55 27.00
N PRO A 438 1.62 -23.79 26.98
CA PRO A 438 2.83 -24.12 27.74
C PRO A 438 4.07 -23.30 27.34
N LYS A 439 4.10 -22.75 26.11
CA LYS A 439 5.18 -21.91 25.60
C LYS A 439 5.00 -20.43 25.98
N LEU A 440 3.82 -20.04 26.51
CA LEU A 440 3.57 -18.70 27.03
C LEU A 440 4.24 -18.53 28.38
N ILE A 441 5.32 -17.80 28.41
CA ILE A 441 6.16 -17.58 29.62
C ILE A 441 6.01 -16.12 30.04
N VAL A 442 5.74 -15.88 31.30
CA VAL A 442 5.71 -14.55 31.92
C VAL A 442 6.48 -14.63 33.23
N GLU A 443 7.63 -13.98 33.30
CA GLU A 443 8.55 -14.07 34.42
C GLU A 443 9.22 -12.74 34.73
N ARG A 444 9.69 -12.57 35.94
CA ARG A 444 10.45 -11.38 36.33
C ARG A 444 11.84 -11.42 35.74
N ASP A 445 12.30 -10.28 35.32
CA ASP A 445 13.68 -10.12 34.91
C ASP A 445 14.63 -10.29 36.13
N LEU A 446 15.75 -10.97 35.88
CA LEU A 446 16.72 -11.27 36.95
C LEU A 446 17.66 -10.09 37.22
N GLN A 447 17.81 -9.17 36.28
CA GLN A 447 18.73 -8.02 36.39
C GLN A 447 17.98 -6.72 36.71
N ASN A 448 16.79 -6.53 36.09
CA ASN A 448 15.96 -5.35 36.30
C ASN A 448 14.75 -5.70 37.18
N THR A 449 14.80 -5.30 38.44
CA THR A 449 13.75 -5.62 39.44
C THR A 449 12.38 -5.01 39.12
N GLY A 450 12.29 -4.06 38.23
CA GLY A 450 11.05 -3.43 37.75
C GLY A 450 10.51 -3.98 36.43
N MET A 451 11.17 -5.01 35.85
CA MET A 451 10.85 -5.53 34.52
C MET A 451 10.20 -6.91 34.57
N LEU A 452 9.21 -7.12 33.70
CA LEU A 452 8.54 -8.38 33.47
C LEU A 452 8.78 -8.82 32.02
N ASN A 453 9.30 -10.02 31.83
CA ASN A 453 9.56 -10.59 30.52
C ASN A 453 8.40 -11.49 30.08
N CYS A 454 7.92 -11.32 28.87
CA CYS A 454 6.85 -12.12 28.28
C CYS A 454 7.31 -12.76 26.97
N ARG A 455 7.11 -14.06 26.83
CA ARG A 455 7.25 -14.79 25.56
C ARG A 455 5.88 -15.26 25.13
N ILE A 456 5.40 -14.76 23.98
CA ILE A 456 4.04 -14.98 23.47
C ILE A 456 4.13 -15.87 22.23
N PRO A 457 3.65 -17.13 22.28
CA PRO A 457 3.56 -17.99 21.12
C PRO A 457 2.40 -17.49 20.23
N SER A 458 2.67 -17.32 18.93
CA SER A 458 1.66 -16.90 17.96
C SER A 458 1.73 -17.85 16.77
N ASP A 459 0.75 -18.72 16.64
CA ASP A 459 0.56 -19.61 15.50
C ASP A 459 -0.46 -18.96 14.59
N VAL A 460 0.02 -18.40 13.47
CA VAL A 460 -0.82 -17.59 12.58
C VAL A 460 -1.64 -18.48 11.65
N VAL A 461 -2.90 -18.15 11.44
CA VAL A 461 -3.75 -18.82 10.44
C VAL A 461 -3.21 -18.50 9.04
N ASN A 462 -2.94 -19.54 8.27
CA ASN A 462 -2.42 -19.39 6.91
C ASN A 462 -3.55 -19.13 5.92
N GLY A 463 -3.31 -18.26 4.94
CA GLY A 463 -4.26 -18.02 3.86
C GLY A 463 -4.43 -19.24 2.96
N LEU A 464 -5.66 -19.52 2.53
CA LEU A 464 -5.92 -20.53 1.51
C LEU A 464 -5.57 -19.96 0.13
N HIS A 465 -4.39 -20.30 -0.38
CA HIS A 465 -3.91 -19.81 -1.68
C HIS A 465 -4.11 -20.80 -2.82
N VAL A 466 -4.05 -22.12 -2.56
CA VAL A 466 -4.11 -23.15 -3.59
C VAL A 466 -5.03 -24.29 -3.16
N VAL A 467 -5.93 -24.67 -4.05
CA VAL A 467 -6.77 -25.88 -3.91
C VAL A 467 -6.45 -26.82 -5.06
N GLY A 468 -5.92 -28.00 -4.73
CA GLY A 468 -5.68 -29.08 -5.70
C GLY A 468 -6.90 -30.01 -5.77
N MET A 469 -7.40 -30.31 -6.94
CA MET A 469 -8.51 -31.25 -7.16
C MET A 469 -8.15 -32.29 -8.20
N VAL A 470 -8.53 -33.53 -7.95
CA VAL A 470 -8.52 -34.62 -8.92
C VAL A 470 -9.96 -35.00 -9.24
N VAL A 471 -10.31 -35.02 -10.51
CA VAL A 471 -11.62 -35.46 -10.98
C VAL A 471 -11.46 -36.79 -11.69
N ASP A 472 -11.97 -37.85 -11.09
CA ASP A 472 -11.95 -39.19 -11.67
C ASP A 472 -13.16 -39.40 -12.56
N LEU A 473 -12.94 -39.82 -13.81
CA LEU A 473 -14.02 -40.19 -14.71
C LEU A 473 -14.36 -41.68 -14.53
N TYR A 474 -15.59 -41.97 -14.17
CA TYR A 474 -16.19 -43.32 -14.18
C TYR A 474 -17.11 -43.44 -15.39
N LEU A 475 -16.87 -44.44 -16.27
CA LEU A 475 -17.68 -44.75 -17.45
C LEU A 475 -18.59 -45.94 -17.19
#